data_00c467c3aedd9c4faf903b66da10f424
#
_entry.id   00c467c3aedd9c4faf903b66da10f424
#
_cell.length_a   1.000
_cell.length_b   1.000
_cell.length_c   1.000
_cell.angle_alpha   90.00
_cell.angle_beta   90.00
_cell.angle_gamma   90.00
#
_symmetry.space_group_name_H-M   'P 1'
#
loop_
_entity.id
_entity.type
_entity.pdbx_description
1 polymer ?
#
loop_
_entity_poly.entity_id
_entity_poly.type
_entity_poly.pdbx_seq_one_letter_code
_entity_poly.pdbx_strand_id
1 'polypeptide(L)'
;AVMDLIDSKNEMARKNSMTQLKGGLSDKIKQLREEIIYQIAFIESALDDPEHYSLDGFPEKLLEEDKKWITIAKEMLDSYDNGRIIAEGIRTCIVGKPNAGKSSFLNALLGEERAIVTDIAGTTRDTLEESVTIDGITLNIVDTAGIRDTEDKVESIGVERAKKEIESADLILFLMDTSVQISEEDIEILQRIRDKKKIILLNKSDKATEESGFEQSALKEYISEETPVISISAKYGRSEEHTSELQS
;
A
#
# COMPACT_ATOMS: atom_id res chain seq x y z
N ALA A 1 21.39 -2.35 5.87
CA ALA A 1 21.02 -2.80 7.24
C ALA A 1 21.46 -1.83 8.33
N VAL A 2 22.76 -1.43 8.45
CA VAL A 2 23.18 -0.44 9.48
C VAL A 2 22.65 0.96 9.11
N MET A 3 22.73 1.31 7.85
CA MET A 3 22.18 2.57 7.34
C MET A 3 20.66 2.61 7.50
N ASP A 4 19.98 1.51 7.21
CA ASP A 4 18.51 1.39 7.38
C ASP A 4 18.07 1.54 8.84
N LEU A 5 18.96 1.16 9.79
CA LEU A 5 18.71 1.38 11.22
C LEU A 5 18.84 2.86 11.59
N ILE A 6 19.80 3.57 10.98
CA ILE A 6 20.06 5.00 11.21
C ILE A 6 18.96 5.84 10.57
N ASP A 7 18.53 5.46 9.37
CA ASP A 7 17.52 6.17 8.56
C ASP A 7 16.06 5.75 8.91
N SER A 8 15.88 4.87 9.90
CA SER A 8 14.56 4.38 10.28
C SER A 8 13.66 5.52 10.82
N LYS A 9 12.57 5.78 10.10
CA LYS A 9 11.63 6.88 10.38
C LYS A 9 10.66 6.58 11.53
N ASN A 10 10.51 5.33 11.94
CA ASN A 10 9.61 4.91 12.99
C ASN A 10 10.15 3.71 13.78
N GLU A 11 9.51 3.40 14.93
CA GLU A 11 9.96 2.32 15.82
C GLU A 11 9.82 0.92 15.18
N MET A 12 8.82 0.74 14.33
CA MET A 12 8.62 -0.50 13.57
C MET A 12 9.73 -0.72 12.54
N ALA A 13 10.13 0.31 11.79
CA ALA A 13 11.24 0.27 10.86
C ALA A 13 12.55 -0.07 11.57
N ARG A 14 12.80 0.54 12.73
CA ARG A 14 13.98 0.26 13.57
C ARG A 14 14.02 -1.20 14.04
N LYS A 15 12.88 -1.73 14.50
CA LYS A 15 12.77 -3.13 14.96
C LYS A 15 12.99 -4.12 13.81
N ASN A 16 12.47 -3.79 12.63
CA ASN A 16 12.63 -4.58 11.41
C ASN A 16 14.10 -4.59 10.94
N SER A 17 14.75 -3.43 10.90
CA SER A 17 16.18 -3.30 10.57
C SER A 17 17.07 -4.07 11.55
N MET A 18 16.75 -4.07 12.85
CA MET A 18 17.44 -4.89 13.84
C MET A 18 17.29 -6.39 13.59
N THR A 19 16.12 -6.84 13.14
CA THR A 19 15.89 -8.26 12.82
C THR A 19 16.67 -8.69 11.58
N GLN A 20 16.75 -7.81 10.57
CA GLN A 20 17.57 -8.03 9.38
C GLN A 20 19.08 -8.07 9.72
N LEU A 21 19.55 -7.19 10.60
CA LEU A 21 20.94 -7.21 11.08
C LEU A 21 21.31 -8.50 11.79
N LYS A 22 20.36 -9.17 12.44
CA LYS A 22 20.55 -10.47 13.10
C LYS A 22 20.63 -11.65 12.13
N GLY A 23 20.55 -11.41 10.81
CA GLY A 23 20.76 -12.43 9.78
C GLY A 23 19.57 -13.34 9.47
N GLY A 24 18.37 -13.03 9.97
CA GLY A 24 17.20 -13.91 9.86
C GLY A 24 16.85 -14.33 8.42
N LEU A 25 16.98 -13.47 7.43
CA LEU A 25 16.77 -13.81 6.03
C LEU A 25 17.93 -14.67 5.48
N SER A 26 19.17 -14.32 5.81
CA SER A 26 20.36 -15.05 5.38
C SER A 26 20.35 -16.48 5.88
N ASP A 27 19.91 -16.70 7.12
CA ASP A 27 19.85 -18.02 7.72
C ASP A 27 18.76 -18.90 7.07
N LYS A 28 17.57 -18.32 6.78
CA LYS A 28 16.53 -19.02 6.03
C LYS A 28 16.98 -19.44 4.62
N ILE A 29 17.68 -18.54 3.91
CA ILE A 29 18.22 -18.83 2.57
C ILE A 29 19.28 -19.93 2.64
N LYS A 30 20.16 -19.90 3.65
CA LYS A 30 21.18 -20.95 3.86
C LYS A 30 20.53 -22.31 4.12
N GLN A 31 19.54 -22.35 5.01
CA GLN A 31 18.81 -23.58 5.30
C GLN A 31 18.16 -24.15 4.05
N LEU A 32 17.42 -23.33 3.29
CA LEU A 32 16.77 -23.74 2.04
C LEU A 32 17.81 -24.30 1.04
N ARG A 33 18.95 -23.61 0.90
CA ARG A 33 20.05 -24.04 0.04
C ARG A 33 20.64 -25.40 0.50
N GLU A 34 20.82 -25.60 1.78
CA GLU A 34 21.36 -26.85 2.33
C GLU A 34 20.41 -28.03 2.09
N GLU A 35 19.09 -27.81 2.26
CA GLU A 35 18.07 -28.82 1.95
C GLU A 35 18.09 -29.22 0.48
N ILE A 36 18.16 -28.24 -0.44
CA ILE A 36 18.24 -28.50 -1.89
C ILE A 36 19.52 -29.25 -2.25
N ILE A 37 20.68 -28.83 -1.70
CA ILE A 37 21.96 -29.50 -1.94
C ILE A 37 21.92 -30.96 -1.44
N TYR A 38 21.26 -31.18 -0.30
CA TYR A 38 21.10 -32.55 0.21
C TYR A 38 20.35 -33.45 -0.76
N GLN A 39 19.25 -32.96 -1.39
CA GLN A 39 18.53 -33.75 -2.38
C GLN A 39 19.35 -34.00 -3.65
N ILE A 40 20.15 -33.02 -4.10
CA ILE A 40 21.03 -33.17 -5.25
C ILE A 40 22.08 -34.24 -4.95
N ALA A 41 22.74 -34.19 -3.77
CA ALA A 41 23.72 -35.16 -3.37
C ALA A 41 23.15 -36.59 -3.26
N PHE A 42 21.88 -36.70 -2.80
CA PHE A 42 21.19 -37.99 -2.77
C PHE A 42 20.98 -38.54 -4.18
N ILE A 43 20.54 -37.70 -5.15
CA ILE A 43 20.39 -38.13 -6.55
C ILE A 43 21.71 -38.56 -7.14
N GLU A 44 22.80 -37.80 -6.92
CA GLU A 44 24.15 -38.15 -7.38
C GLU A 44 24.60 -39.48 -6.80
N SER A 45 24.42 -39.71 -5.50
CA SER A 45 24.75 -40.99 -4.85
C SER A 45 23.95 -42.17 -5.42
N ALA A 46 22.67 -41.96 -5.71
CA ALA A 46 21.82 -43.00 -6.29
C ALA A 46 22.16 -43.32 -7.75
N LEU A 47 22.72 -42.37 -8.49
CA LEU A 47 23.22 -42.58 -9.84
C LEU A 47 24.57 -43.32 -9.86
N ASP A 48 25.43 -43.00 -8.88
CA ASP A 48 26.75 -43.61 -8.78
C ASP A 48 26.71 -45.05 -8.21
N ASP A 49 25.80 -45.29 -7.26
CA ASP A 49 25.64 -46.58 -6.59
C ASP A 49 24.19 -47.03 -6.48
N PRO A 50 23.55 -47.43 -7.59
CA PRO A 50 22.13 -47.78 -7.65
C PRO A 50 21.79 -49.08 -6.88
N GLU A 51 22.79 -49.88 -6.49
CA GLU A 51 22.56 -51.11 -5.72
C GLU A 51 22.28 -50.80 -4.23
N HIS A 52 22.82 -49.68 -3.71
CA HIS A 52 22.67 -49.28 -2.31
C HIS A 52 21.70 -48.09 -2.13
N TYR A 53 21.42 -47.29 -3.17
CA TYR A 53 20.53 -46.13 -3.13
C TYR A 53 19.40 -46.28 -4.16
N SER A 54 18.17 -46.41 -3.71
CA SER A 54 16.99 -46.48 -4.60
C SER A 54 16.34 -45.10 -4.73
N LEU A 55 15.95 -44.77 -5.97
CA LEU A 55 15.14 -43.62 -6.29
C LEU A 55 13.62 -43.92 -6.28
N ASP A 56 13.23 -45.14 -5.85
CA ASP A 56 11.80 -45.52 -5.79
C ASP A 56 11.02 -44.60 -4.81
N GLY A 57 9.98 -43.95 -5.30
CA GLY A 57 9.19 -43.00 -4.54
C GLY A 57 9.90 -41.68 -4.21
N PHE A 58 11.12 -41.48 -4.73
CA PHE A 58 11.86 -40.21 -4.53
C PHE A 58 11.23 -39.04 -5.26
N PRO A 59 10.71 -39.16 -6.52
CA PRO A 59 10.07 -38.05 -7.21
C PRO A 59 8.87 -37.48 -6.44
N GLU A 60 8.07 -38.34 -5.83
CA GLU A 60 6.91 -37.94 -5.04
C GLU A 60 7.32 -37.17 -3.79
N LYS A 61 8.35 -37.64 -3.09
CA LYS A 61 8.92 -36.97 -1.92
C LYS A 61 9.54 -35.63 -2.29
N LEU A 62 10.30 -35.58 -3.37
CA LEU A 62 10.91 -34.36 -3.86
C LEU A 62 9.84 -33.31 -4.23
N LEU A 63 8.75 -33.74 -4.84
CA LEU A 63 7.63 -32.85 -5.17
C LEU A 63 6.96 -32.26 -3.93
N GLU A 64 6.88 -33.01 -2.83
CA GLU A 64 6.37 -32.50 -1.55
C GLU A 64 7.33 -31.48 -0.92
N GLU A 65 8.63 -31.74 -0.95
CA GLU A 65 9.64 -30.80 -0.47
C GLU A 65 9.67 -29.52 -1.32
N ASP A 66 9.57 -29.65 -2.64
CA ASP A 66 9.49 -28.51 -3.57
C ASP A 66 8.33 -27.55 -3.23
N LYS A 67 7.16 -28.12 -2.92
CA LYS A 67 5.99 -27.31 -2.49
C LYS A 67 6.28 -26.54 -1.20
N LYS A 68 6.99 -27.17 -0.24
CA LYS A 68 7.39 -26.50 1.01
C LYS A 68 8.37 -25.37 0.71
N TRP A 69 9.38 -25.61 -0.13
CA TRP A 69 10.37 -24.59 -0.50
C TRP A 69 9.73 -23.40 -1.22
N ILE A 70 8.79 -23.67 -2.12
CA ILE A 70 8.01 -22.61 -2.78
C ILE A 70 7.21 -21.79 -1.76
N THR A 71 6.61 -22.44 -0.76
CA THR A 71 5.87 -21.76 0.30
C THR A 71 6.79 -20.88 1.13
N ILE A 72 7.93 -21.40 1.57
CA ILE A 72 8.94 -20.63 2.32
C ILE A 72 9.43 -19.43 1.49
N ALA A 73 9.71 -19.62 0.20
CA ALA A 73 10.14 -18.55 -0.68
C ALA A 73 9.07 -17.46 -0.84
N LYS A 74 7.79 -17.83 -0.95
CA LYS A 74 6.67 -16.88 -0.99
C LYS A 74 6.54 -16.09 0.31
N GLU A 75 6.62 -16.78 1.47
CA GLU A 75 6.61 -16.09 2.77
C GLU A 75 7.77 -15.10 2.94
N MET A 76 8.96 -15.44 2.39
CA MET A 76 10.09 -14.49 2.39
C MET A 76 9.83 -13.28 1.50
N LEU A 77 9.19 -13.45 0.33
CA LEU A 77 8.81 -12.34 -0.55
C LEU A 77 7.76 -11.44 0.09
N ASP A 78 6.70 -12.02 0.67
CA ASP A 78 5.66 -11.27 1.37
C ASP A 78 6.24 -10.48 2.56
N SER A 79 7.20 -11.10 3.28
CA SER A 79 7.92 -10.45 4.38
C SER A 79 8.80 -9.29 3.89
N TYR A 80 9.36 -9.37 2.69
CA TYR A 80 10.15 -8.30 2.09
C TYR A 80 9.27 -7.10 1.72
N ASP A 81 8.14 -7.33 1.07
CA ASP A 81 7.21 -6.27 0.68
C ASP A 81 6.66 -5.53 1.91
N ASN A 82 6.28 -6.27 2.96
CA ASN A 82 5.87 -5.68 4.22
C ASN A 82 7.03 -4.90 4.89
N GLY A 83 8.26 -5.44 4.83
CA GLY A 83 9.45 -4.78 5.35
C GLY A 83 9.76 -3.47 4.63
N ARG A 84 9.61 -3.43 3.31
CA ARG A 84 9.77 -2.23 2.48
C ARG A 84 8.74 -1.16 2.87
N ILE A 85 7.47 -1.54 2.96
CA ILE A 85 6.38 -0.63 3.37
C ILE A 85 6.65 -0.02 4.75
N ILE A 86 7.13 -0.82 5.70
CA ILE A 86 7.45 -0.33 7.06
C ILE A 86 8.67 0.61 7.04
N ALA A 87 9.69 0.33 6.22
CA ALA A 87 10.93 1.09 6.17
C ALA A 87 10.80 2.39 5.37
N GLU A 88 10.22 2.32 4.18
CA GLU A 88 10.13 3.42 3.23
C GLU A 88 8.81 4.20 3.37
N GLY A 89 7.79 3.56 3.91
CA GLY A 89 6.42 4.07 3.93
C GLY A 89 5.64 3.63 2.69
N ILE A 90 4.35 3.96 2.70
CA ILE A 90 3.39 3.66 1.62
C ILE A 90 3.32 4.86 0.69
N ARG A 91 3.76 4.70 -0.55
CA ARG A 91 3.60 5.73 -1.57
C ARG A 91 2.11 5.87 -1.90
N THR A 92 1.51 6.98 -1.46
CA THR A 92 0.06 7.19 -1.45
C THR A 92 -0.32 8.32 -2.38
N CYS A 93 -1.21 8.07 -3.32
CA CYS A 93 -1.76 9.07 -4.23
C CYS A 93 -3.20 9.39 -3.87
N ILE A 94 -3.53 10.69 -3.72
CA ILE A 94 -4.88 11.17 -3.47
C ILE A 94 -5.50 11.58 -4.80
N VAL A 95 -6.55 10.89 -5.22
CA VAL A 95 -7.26 11.14 -6.47
C VAL A 95 -8.72 11.51 -6.22
N GLY A 96 -9.34 12.17 -7.19
CA GLY A 96 -10.73 12.58 -7.14
C GLY A 96 -10.96 13.80 -8.04
N LYS A 97 -12.20 14.01 -8.45
CA LYS A 97 -12.57 15.15 -9.31
C LYS A 97 -12.27 16.51 -8.66
N PRO A 98 -12.24 17.61 -9.41
CA PRO A 98 -12.14 18.95 -8.86
C PRO A 98 -13.21 19.18 -7.78
N ASN A 99 -12.86 19.86 -6.70
CA ASN A 99 -13.74 20.15 -5.57
C ASN A 99 -14.27 18.95 -4.77
N ALA A 100 -13.76 17.72 -4.97
CA ALA A 100 -14.08 16.57 -4.12
C ALA A 100 -13.55 16.72 -2.68
N GLY A 101 -12.70 17.73 -2.44
CA GLY A 101 -12.18 18.03 -1.11
C GLY A 101 -10.78 17.48 -0.82
N LYS A 102 -10.00 17.20 -1.87
CA LYS A 102 -8.62 16.66 -1.75
C LYS A 102 -7.73 17.52 -0.85
N SER A 103 -7.68 18.83 -1.10
CA SER A 103 -6.88 19.78 -0.29
C SER A 103 -7.34 19.86 1.16
N SER A 104 -8.67 19.84 1.39
CA SER A 104 -9.22 19.82 2.74
C SER A 104 -8.88 18.54 3.49
N PHE A 105 -8.94 17.41 2.79
CA PHE A 105 -8.57 16.10 3.35
C PHE A 105 -7.07 16.05 3.67
N LEU A 106 -6.21 16.49 2.76
CA LEU A 106 -4.77 16.55 3.00
C LEU A 106 -4.47 17.45 4.21
N ASN A 107 -5.07 18.63 4.30
CA ASN A 107 -4.87 19.54 5.44
C ASN A 107 -5.38 18.92 6.75
N ALA A 108 -6.49 18.21 6.74
CA ALA A 108 -6.99 17.49 7.91
C ALA A 108 -6.01 16.39 8.34
N LEU A 109 -5.51 15.61 7.38
CA LEU A 109 -4.54 14.55 7.61
C LEU A 109 -3.22 15.06 8.21
N LEU A 110 -2.74 16.21 7.70
CA LEU A 110 -1.52 16.88 8.22
C LEU A 110 -1.75 17.57 9.56
N GLY A 111 -2.98 17.95 9.87
CA GLY A 111 -3.35 18.69 11.10
C GLY A 111 -3.70 17.77 12.28
N GLU A 112 -3.77 16.46 12.12
CA GLU A 112 -4.03 15.54 13.24
C GLU A 112 -2.85 15.52 14.22
N GLU A 113 -3.15 15.59 15.53
CA GLU A 113 -2.13 15.57 16.61
C GLU A 113 -1.24 14.30 16.59
N ARG A 114 -1.70 13.23 15.96
CA ARG A 114 -0.96 11.96 15.81
C ARG A 114 -0.09 11.91 14.56
N ALA A 115 -0.22 12.89 13.67
CA ALA A 115 0.56 12.95 12.44
C ALA A 115 1.92 13.64 12.71
N ILE A 116 2.99 12.89 12.60
CA ILE A 116 4.35 13.45 12.62
C ILE A 116 4.70 13.81 11.18
N VAL A 117 4.67 15.11 10.88
CA VAL A 117 5.12 15.63 9.58
C VAL A 117 6.64 15.73 9.61
N THR A 118 7.33 15.04 8.73
CA THR A 118 8.77 15.15 8.55
C THR A 118 9.07 15.83 7.23
N ASP A 119 9.57 17.07 7.31
CA ASP A 119 10.19 17.73 6.16
C ASP A 119 11.53 17.03 5.87
N ILE A 120 11.57 16.20 4.88
CA ILE A 120 12.83 15.59 4.43
C ILE A 120 13.57 16.62 3.57
N ALA A 121 14.42 17.42 4.22
CA ALA A 121 15.37 18.27 3.54
C ALA A 121 16.43 17.40 2.86
N GLY A 122 16.36 17.22 1.55
CA GLY A 122 17.45 16.57 0.82
C GLY A 122 17.11 15.81 -0.46
N THR A 123 15.84 15.65 -0.84
CA THR A 123 15.51 15.06 -2.13
C THR A 123 15.17 16.15 -3.15
N THR A 124 16.03 16.21 -4.15
CA THR A 124 16.11 17.21 -5.21
C THR A 124 14.82 17.37 -6.03
N ARG A 125 14.34 18.59 -6.04
CA ARG A 125 13.79 19.41 -7.15
C ARG A 125 12.51 19.06 -7.90
N ASP A 126 11.89 17.87 -7.86
CA ASP A 126 10.82 17.60 -8.84
C ASP A 126 9.45 17.12 -8.31
N THR A 127 9.31 16.73 -7.04
CA THR A 127 7.99 16.38 -6.46
C THR A 127 7.92 16.81 -4.99
N LEU A 128 6.92 17.61 -4.66
CA LEU A 128 6.59 17.90 -3.26
C LEU A 128 5.93 16.66 -2.66
N GLU A 129 6.70 15.82 -1.98
CA GLU A 129 6.20 14.68 -1.21
C GLU A 129 6.03 15.12 0.24
N GLU A 130 4.85 14.92 0.79
CA GLU A 130 4.58 15.12 2.21
C GLU A 130 4.45 13.76 2.89
N SER A 131 5.12 13.56 4.01
CA SER A 131 5.06 12.31 4.75
C SER A 131 4.24 12.51 6.03
N VAL A 132 3.25 11.65 6.23
CA VAL A 132 2.39 11.61 7.42
C VAL A 132 2.51 10.23 8.05
N THR A 133 2.81 10.18 9.35
CA THR A 133 2.87 8.91 10.08
C THR A 133 1.64 8.78 10.97
N ILE A 134 0.84 7.74 10.72
CA ILE A 134 -0.39 7.41 11.45
C ILE A 134 -0.20 6.03 12.08
N ASP A 135 -0.28 5.94 13.41
CA ASP A 135 -0.13 4.69 14.17
C ASP A 135 1.14 3.89 13.80
N GLY A 136 2.24 4.61 13.50
CA GLY A 136 3.52 4.01 13.14
C GLY A 136 3.67 3.61 11.67
N ILE A 137 2.65 3.85 10.83
CA ILE A 137 2.69 3.65 9.38
C ILE A 137 2.91 5.00 8.72
N THR A 138 3.95 5.11 7.90
CA THR A 138 4.26 6.33 7.16
C THR A 138 3.57 6.30 5.79
N LEU A 139 2.75 7.30 5.50
CA LEU A 139 2.18 7.56 4.18
C LEU A 139 2.99 8.67 3.51
N ASN A 140 3.59 8.37 2.38
CA ASN A 140 4.27 9.37 1.54
C ASN A 140 3.27 9.86 0.48
N ILE A 141 2.69 11.02 0.71
CA ILE A 141 1.68 11.61 -0.18
C ILE A 141 2.38 12.22 -1.38
N VAL A 142 2.09 11.70 -2.57
CA VAL A 142 2.68 12.17 -3.82
C VAL A 142 1.78 13.20 -4.50
N ASP A 143 2.41 14.12 -5.26
CA ASP A 143 1.73 15.17 -6.05
C ASP A 143 0.88 16.15 -5.22
N THR A 144 1.38 16.55 -4.04
CA THR A 144 0.70 17.55 -3.20
C THR A 144 0.56 18.91 -3.89
N ALA A 145 1.41 19.24 -4.88
CA ALA A 145 1.32 20.47 -5.67
C ALA A 145 0.02 20.52 -6.49
N GLY A 146 -0.33 19.43 -7.19
CA GLY A 146 -1.59 19.35 -7.93
C GLY A 146 -2.84 19.35 -7.05
N ILE A 147 -2.68 19.06 -5.75
CA ILE A 147 -3.77 19.11 -4.76
C ILE A 147 -3.93 20.53 -4.20
N ARG A 148 -2.83 21.29 -4.06
CA ARG A 148 -2.84 22.65 -3.49
C ARG A 148 -3.18 23.74 -4.50
N ASP A 149 -2.78 23.60 -5.78
CA ASP A 149 -2.89 24.63 -6.82
C ASP A 149 -4.16 24.47 -7.69
N THR A 150 -5.31 24.22 -7.10
CA THR A 150 -6.59 24.02 -7.84
C THR A 150 -7.30 25.30 -8.27
N GLU A 151 -6.61 26.44 -8.35
CA GLU A 151 -7.13 27.64 -9.00
C GLU A 151 -6.31 27.98 -10.25
N ASP A 152 -6.85 27.60 -11.42
CA ASP A 152 -6.43 28.03 -12.77
C ASP A 152 -5.04 27.64 -13.29
N LYS A 153 -5.07 26.80 -14.32
CA LYS A 153 -4.13 26.58 -15.44
C LYS A 153 -3.40 25.25 -15.48
N VAL A 154 -3.61 24.64 -16.63
CA VAL A 154 -2.89 23.53 -17.29
C VAL A 154 -3.54 22.16 -17.14
N GLU A 155 -4.67 21.99 -17.78
CA GLU A 155 -5.43 20.72 -17.87
C GLU A 155 -4.68 19.56 -18.56
N SER A 156 -3.77 19.83 -19.50
CA SER A 156 -3.14 18.76 -20.30
C SER A 156 -1.87 18.16 -19.69
N ILE A 157 -1.03 18.95 -19.03
CA ILE A 157 0.20 18.48 -18.37
C ILE A 157 -0.16 17.72 -17.07
N GLY A 158 -1.25 18.13 -16.38
CA GLY A 158 -1.74 17.50 -15.17
C GLY A 158 -2.21 16.06 -15.37
N VAL A 159 -2.82 15.73 -16.51
CA VAL A 159 -3.38 14.38 -16.75
C VAL A 159 -2.29 13.32 -16.93
N GLU A 160 -1.21 13.62 -17.67
CA GLU A 160 -0.11 12.66 -17.83
C GLU A 160 0.69 12.46 -16.54
N ARG A 161 0.86 13.53 -15.76
CA ARG A 161 1.52 13.47 -14.46
C ARG A 161 0.68 12.65 -13.47
N ALA A 162 -0.61 12.92 -13.37
CA ALA A 162 -1.52 12.14 -12.55
C ALA A 162 -1.54 10.64 -12.91
N LYS A 163 -1.45 10.31 -14.20
CA LYS A 163 -1.32 8.90 -14.64
C LYS A 163 -0.08 8.23 -14.09
N LYS A 164 1.08 8.86 -14.20
CA LYS A 164 2.36 8.33 -13.70
C LYS A 164 2.34 8.15 -12.18
N GLU A 165 1.74 9.09 -11.46
CA GLU A 165 1.64 9.01 -10.00
C GLU A 165 0.69 7.86 -9.57
N ILE A 166 -0.44 7.68 -10.23
CA ILE A 166 -1.33 6.53 -10.03
C ILE A 166 -0.59 5.22 -10.32
N GLU A 167 0.18 5.15 -11.41
CA GLU A 167 0.94 3.94 -11.77
C GLU A 167 2.00 3.59 -10.72
N SER A 168 2.68 4.57 -10.16
CA SER A 168 3.75 4.38 -9.19
C SER A 168 3.29 4.27 -7.73
N ALA A 169 2.03 4.57 -7.43
CA ALA A 169 1.48 4.51 -6.08
C ALA A 169 1.26 3.07 -5.60
N ASP A 170 1.61 2.82 -4.33
CA ASP A 170 1.31 1.60 -3.60
C ASP A 170 -0.15 1.58 -3.11
N LEU A 171 -0.70 2.77 -2.79
CA LEU A 171 -2.06 2.96 -2.28
C LEU A 171 -2.71 4.18 -2.95
N ILE A 172 -3.97 4.02 -3.32
CA ILE A 172 -4.80 5.10 -3.83
C ILE A 172 -5.86 5.47 -2.79
N LEU A 173 -5.94 6.75 -2.44
CA LEU A 173 -7.05 7.31 -1.69
C LEU A 173 -7.97 8.05 -2.67
N PHE A 174 -9.10 7.45 -3.00
CA PHE A 174 -10.05 8.04 -3.93
C PHE A 174 -11.15 8.78 -3.20
N LEU A 175 -11.15 10.13 -3.32
CA LEU A 175 -12.15 10.99 -2.72
C LEU A 175 -13.32 11.23 -3.67
N MET A 176 -14.52 10.92 -3.18
CA MET A 176 -15.78 11.17 -3.86
C MET A 176 -16.63 12.17 -3.07
N ASP A 177 -17.29 13.08 -3.79
CA ASP A 177 -18.21 14.07 -3.20
C ASP A 177 -19.62 13.47 -3.10
N THR A 178 -20.09 13.19 -1.88
CA THR A 178 -21.41 12.60 -1.65
C THR A 178 -22.56 13.62 -1.72
N SER A 179 -22.26 14.90 -1.85
CA SER A 179 -23.28 15.93 -2.01
C SER A 179 -23.82 16.04 -3.44
N VAL A 180 -23.29 15.26 -4.38
CA VAL A 180 -23.69 15.23 -5.79
C VAL A 180 -23.72 13.81 -6.32
N GLN A 181 -24.40 13.58 -7.43
CA GLN A 181 -24.42 12.29 -8.11
C GLN A 181 -23.04 11.88 -8.61
N ILE A 182 -22.83 10.56 -8.73
CA ILE A 182 -21.64 9.98 -9.34
C ILE A 182 -21.59 10.43 -10.80
N SER A 183 -20.49 11.05 -11.20
CA SER A 183 -20.28 11.57 -12.55
C SER A 183 -19.48 10.61 -13.43
N GLU A 184 -19.48 10.86 -14.74
CA GLU A 184 -18.63 10.10 -15.68
C GLU A 184 -17.14 10.21 -15.33
N GLU A 185 -16.69 11.35 -14.82
CA GLU A 185 -15.30 11.53 -14.34
C GLU A 185 -14.98 10.63 -13.16
N ASP A 186 -15.90 10.44 -12.21
CA ASP A 186 -15.72 9.52 -11.09
C ASP A 186 -15.56 8.07 -11.60
N ILE A 187 -16.37 7.69 -12.59
CA ILE A 187 -16.32 6.36 -13.21
C ILE A 187 -14.99 6.16 -13.97
N GLU A 188 -14.54 7.15 -14.72
CA GLU A 188 -13.26 7.07 -15.41
C GLU A 188 -12.09 6.89 -14.44
N ILE A 189 -12.10 7.60 -13.30
CA ILE A 189 -11.08 7.43 -12.25
C ILE A 189 -11.15 6.01 -11.69
N LEU A 190 -12.35 5.50 -11.34
CA LEU A 190 -12.55 4.15 -10.82
C LEU A 190 -12.03 3.07 -11.77
N GLN A 191 -12.27 3.23 -13.07
CA GLN A 191 -11.76 2.31 -14.09
C GLN A 191 -10.23 2.32 -14.15
N ARG A 192 -9.60 3.49 -14.07
CA ARG A 192 -8.14 3.63 -14.09
C ARG A 192 -7.45 3.03 -12.88
N ILE A 193 -8.10 3.09 -11.70
CA ILE A 193 -7.53 2.56 -10.44
C ILE A 193 -8.01 1.13 -10.15
N ARG A 194 -8.67 0.45 -11.10
CA ARG A 194 -9.32 -0.84 -10.89
C ARG A 194 -8.39 -1.87 -10.25
N ASP A 195 -7.18 -2.01 -10.76
CA ASP A 195 -6.20 -3.03 -10.35
C ASP A 195 -5.25 -2.55 -9.24
N LYS A 196 -5.50 -1.35 -8.67
CA LYS A 196 -4.68 -0.79 -7.59
C LYS A 196 -5.29 -1.07 -6.22
N LYS A 197 -4.43 -1.20 -5.20
CA LYS A 197 -4.88 -1.15 -3.81
C LYS A 197 -5.44 0.24 -3.55
N LYS A 198 -6.68 0.31 -3.06
CA LYS A 198 -7.39 1.59 -2.91
C LYS A 198 -8.30 1.60 -1.71
N ILE A 199 -8.54 2.80 -1.20
CA ILE A 199 -9.57 3.12 -0.21
C ILE A 199 -10.46 4.18 -0.84
N ILE A 200 -11.78 3.98 -0.79
CA ILE A 200 -12.77 4.94 -1.26
C ILE A 200 -13.19 5.80 -0.07
N LEU A 201 -13.00 7.12 -0.19
CA LEU A 201 -13.36 8.09 0.82
C LEU A 201 -14.58 8.88 0.35
N LEU A 202 -15.73 8.61 0.95
CA LEU A 202 -16.99 9.30 0.69
C LEU A 202 -17.01 10.61 1.48
N ASN A 203 -16.51 11.69 0.87
CA ASN A 203 -16.35 12.97 1.52
C ASN A 203 -17.61 13.83 1.45
N LYS A 204 -17.68 14.83 2.33
CA LYS A 204 -18.82 15.75 2.53
C LYS A 204 -20.08 15.03 3.04
N SER A 205 -19.92 14.01 3.85
CA SER A 205 -21.03 13.31 4.50
C SER A 205 -21.93 14.25 5.30
N ASP A 206 -21.40 15.39 5.75
CA ASP A 206 -22.15 16.47 6.40
C ASP A 206 -23.16 17.18 5.48
N LYS A 207 -23.04 17.02 4.17
CA LYS A 207 -23.91 17.60 3.14
C LYS A 207 -24.70 16.55 2.35
N ALA A 208 -24.43 15.27 2.62
CA ALA A 208 -25.16 14.19 1.97
C ALA A 208 -26.62 14.23 2.41
N THR A 209 -27.54 14.33 1.46
CA THR A 209 -28.99 14.29 1.67
C THR A 209 -29.58 13.27 0.70
N GLU A 210 -30.79 12.78 0.98
CA GLU A 210 -31.49 11.88 0.04
C GLU A 210 -31.69 12.54 -1.33
N GLU A 211 -31.75 13.87 -1.37
CA GLU A 211 -31.90 14.67 -2.60
C GLU A 211 -30.58 14.78 -3.40
N SER A 212 -29.41 14.45 -2.81
CA SER A 212 -28.12 14.53 -3.50
C SER A 212 -28.02 13.54 -4.65
N GLY A 213 -28.82 12.47 -4.65
CA GLY A 213 -28.83 11.43 -5.67
C GLY A 213 -27.56 10.58 -5.70
N PHE A 214 -26.72 10.62 -4.63
CA PHE A 214 -25.54 9.77 -4.51
C PHE A 214 -25.97 8.35 -4.13
N GLU A 215 -25.74 7.41 -5.03
CA GLU A 215 -26.05 5.99 -4.80
C GLU A 215 -24.77 5.18 -4.60
N GLN A 216 -24.43 4.88 -3.36
CA GLN A 216 -23.27 4.02 -3.03
C GLN A 216 -23.37 2.62 -3.66
N SER A 217 -24.58 2.12 -3.90
CA SER A 217 -24.81 0.84 -4.56
C SER A 217 -24.19 0.76 -5.96
N ALA A 218 -24.12 1.89 -6.69
CA ALA A 218 -23.52 1.97 -8.00
C ALA A 218 -22.00 1.72 -7.98
N LEU A 219 -21.33 1.93 -6.84
CA LEU A 219 -19.90 1.65 -6.70
C LEU A 219 -19.58 0.15 -6.74
N LYS A 220 -20.53 -0.72 -6.36
CA LYS A 220 -20.32 -2.18 -6.30
C LYS A 220 -19.93 -2.79 -7.67
N GLU A 221 -20.26 -2.12 -8.75
CA GLU A 221 -19.89 -2.55 -10.11
C GLU A 221 -18.40 -2.32 -10.40
N TYR A 222 -17.75 -1.37 -9.70
CA TYR A 222 -16.39 -0.90 -9.98
C TYR A 222 -15.37 -1.28 -8.91
N ILE A 223 -15.83 -1.75 -7.74
CA ILE A 223 -14.97 -2.10 -6.60
C ILE A 223 -15.24 -3.53 -6.14
N SER A 224 -14.24 -4.19 -5.56
CA SER A 224 -14.42 -5.51 -4.92
C SER A 224 -15.07 -5.36 -3.55
N GLU A 225 -15.65 -6.46 -3.03
CA GLU A 225 -16.19 -6.50 -1.66
C GLU A 225 -15.14 -6.22 -0.58
N GLU A 226 -13.86 -6.49 -0.89
CA GLU A 226 -12.73 -6.24 0.01
C GLU A 226 -12.24 -4.78 -0.03
N THR A 227 -12.73 -3.94 -0.95
CA THR A 227 -12.31 -2.55 -1.04
C THR A 227 -12.92 -1.73 0.09
N PRO A 228 -12.11 -1.13 0.99
CA PRO A 228 -12.63 -0.31 2.07
C PRO A 228 -13.34 0.94 1.52
N VAL A 229 -14.54 1.21 2.04
CA VAL A 229 -15.32 2.42 1.72
C VAL A 229 -15.64 3.11 3.05
N ILE A 230 -15.17 4.34 3.21
CA ILE A 230 -15.24 5.09 4.48
C ILE A 230 -15.93 6.43 4.22
N SER A 231 -16.97 6.73 4.99
CA SER A 231 -17.62 8.05 4.96
C SER A 231 -16.86 9.03 5.85
N ILE A 232 -16.53 10.20 5.29
CA ILE A 232 -15.78 11.24 5.98
C ILE A 232 -16.37 12.63 5.77
N SER A 233 -16.03 13.55 6.68
CA SER A 233 -16.17 14.99 6.47
C SER A 233 -14.84 15.66 6.71
N ALA A 234 -14.06 15.86 5.65
CA ALA A 234 -12.74 16.47 5.71
C ALA A 234 -12.76 17.90 6.29
N LYS A 235 -13.89 18.59 6.18
CA LYS A 235 -14.07 19.93 6.74
C LYS A 235 -14.12 19.94 8.28
N TYR A 236 -14.67 18.89 8.88
CA TYR A 236 -14.91 18.81 10.32
C TYR A 236 -14.00 17.79 11.02
N GLY A 237 -13.08 17.14 10.29
CA GLY A 237 -12.21 16.11 10.85
C GLY A 237 -12.97 14.92 11.42
N ARG A 238 -14.10 14.52 10.80
CA ARG A 238 -14.96 13.43 11.28
C ARG A 238 -14.94 12.26 10.33
N SER A 239 -14.84 11.04 10.90
CA SER A 239 -15.16 9.78 10.24
C SER A 239 -16.33 9.11 10.95
N GLU A 240 -17.07 8.22 10.29
CA GLU A 240 -18.21 7.52 10.90
C GLU A 240 -17.83 6.68 12.13
N GLU A 241 -16.59 6.21 12.24
CA GLU A 241 -16.10 5.49 13.40
C GLU A 241 -16.11 6.34 14.69
N HIS A 242 -15.93 7.66 14.60
CA HIS A 242 -15.99 8.56 15.76
C HIS A 242 -17.40 8.92 16.19
N THR A 243 -18.42 8.64 15.36
CA THR A 243 -19.82 8.98 15.69
C THR A 243 -20.47 7.95 16.60
N SER A 244 -19.98 6.71 16.63
CA SER A 244 -20.53 5.64 17.47
C SER A 244 -20.13 5.75 18.96
N GLU A 245 -19.03 6.44 19.28
CA GLU A 245 -18.59 6.62 20.68
C GLU A 245 -19.29 7.77 21.42
N LEU A 246 -19.97 8.67 20.70
CA LEU A 246 -20.68 9.82 21.30
C LEU A 246 -22.18 9.56 21.57
N GLN A 247 -22.69 8.35 21.27
CA GLN A 247 -24.08 7.95 21.48
C GLN A 247 -24.28 6.86 22.55
N SER A 248 -23.23 6.53 23.31
CA SER A 248 -23.31 5.60 24.45
C SER A 248 -23.17 6.29 25.81
#